data_0d38cb7bd43b3ccc032b758d4e5a299d
#
_entry.id   0d38cb7bd43b3ccc032b758d4e5a299d
#
_cell.length_a   1.000
_cell.length_b   1.000
_cell.length_c   1.000
_cell.angle_alpha   90.00
_cell.angle_beta   90.00
_cell.angle_gamma   90.00
#
_symmetry.space_group_name_H-M   'P 1'
#
loop_
_entity.id
_entity.type
_entity.pdbx_description
1 polymer ?
#
loop_
_entity_poly.entity_id
_entity_poly.type
_entity_poly.pdbx_seq_one_letter_code
_entity_poly.pdbx_strand_id
1 'polypeptide(L)'
;NTGQCIPLNIIAQEFVDYVKSHDLDPEKTLLWMVSSQIACNIGMFPHHLRSLLNSYGKGMEKAQVYVGAMSFMDISLRLPINTYFAYMFGGLIRKIGCRIRPYEKKMGTTDRVIQEGVDILVDAFLGKRSKEEALADVISSFQRIEISSERKPKVAIFGDLYVRDNDVMNQDLIRFIESHNGEVIVTPYSAYAQMIARAYLKKWFFEGRYLEVLSSKALLATVTRMQKTYQKHFGKILENPAPQYDEDPERILSEYHVRIEHTGESMDNLLKIFYIK
;
A
#
# COMPACT_ATOMS: atom_id res chain seq x y z
N ASN A 1 -12.92 -22.38 6.38
CA ASN A 1 -11.64 -22.40 7.09
C ASN A 1 -11.62 -21.27 8.13
N THR A 2 -12.15 -21.55 9.31
CA THR A 2 -12.12 -20.62 10.43
C THR A 2 -10.70 -20.56 11.01
N GLY A 3 -10.19 -19.37 11.27
CA GLY A 3 -8.88 -19.15 11.90
C GLY A 3 -7.69 -18.94 10.95
N GLN A 4 -7.90 -18.92 9.65
CA GLN A 4 -6.85 -18.55 8.67
C GLN A 4 -6.93 -17.05 8.34
N CYS A 5 -5.77 -16.48 7.99
CA CYS A 5 -5.71 -15.11 7.50
C CYS A 5 -6.45 -15.00 6.15
N ILE A 6 -7.39 -14.07 6.05
CA ILE A 6 -8.23 -13.91 4.86
C ILE A 6 -7.39 -13.70 3.59
N PRO A 7 -6.37 -12.81 3.55
CA PRO A 7 -5.52 -12.62 2.38
C PRO A 7 -4.90 -13.90 1.82
N LEU A 8 -4.53 -14.84 2.68
CA LEU A 8 -3.93 -16.11 2.25
C LEU A 8 -4.84 -16.90 1.31
N ASN A 9 -6.11 -17.05 1.69
CA ASN A 9 -7.07 -17.83 0.89
C ASN A 9 -7.37 -17.13 -0.43
N ILE A 10 -7.44 -15.80 -0.42
CA ILE A 10 -7.72 -15.00 -1.61
C ILE A 10 -6.56 -15.07 -2.58
N ILE A 11 -5.32 -14.92 -2.11
CA ILE A 11 -4.12 -15.06 -2.96
C ILE A 11 -4.10 -16.44 -3.64
N ALA A 12 -4.42 -17.51 -2.90
CA ALA A 12 -4.47 -18.85 -3.48
C ALA A 12 -5.57 -18.95 -4.56
N GLN A 13 -6.75 -18.42 -4.28
CA GLN A 13 -7.86 -18.45 -5.22
C GLN A 13 -7.58 -17.62 -6.47
N GLU A 14 -7.12 -16.38 -6.29
CA GLU A 14 -6.77 -15.49 -7.41
C GLU A 14 -5.67 -16.09 -8.30
N PHE A 15 -4.66 -16.74 -7.70
CA PHE A 15 -3.63 -17.41 -8.46
C PHE A 15 -4.20 -18.56 -9.32
N VAL A 16 -5.04 -19.41 -8.72
CA VAL A 16 -5.68 -20.53 -9.44
C VAL A 16 -6.58 -20.00 -10.57
N ASP A 17 -7.36 -18.96 -10.30
CA ASP A 17 -8.27 -18.38 -11.28
C ASP A 17 -7.49 -17.68 -12.42
N TYR A 18 -6.39 -17.02 -12.11
CA TYR A 18 -5.50 -16.42 -13.09
C TYR A 18 -4.89 -17.45 -14.04
N VAL A 19 -4.31 -18.52 -13.47
CA VAL A 19 -3.72 -19.61 -14.26
C VAL A 19 -4.76 -20.24 -15.20
N LYS A 20 -5.97 -20.48 -14.71
CA LYS A 20 -7.05 -21.06 -15.52
C LYS A 20 -7.57 -20.13 -16.58
N SER A 21 -7.85 -18.86 -16.23
CA SER A 21 -8.46 -17.89 -17.15
C SER A 21 -7.55 -17.52 -18.32
N HIS A 22 -6.23 -17.66 -18.13
CA HIS A 22 -5.22 -17.39 -19.15
C HIS A 22 -4.65 -18.67 -19.79
N ASP A 23 -5.21 -19.83 -19.46
CA ASP A 23 -4.77 -21.14 -19.97
C ASP A 23 -3.25 -21.36 -19.81
N LEU A 24 -2.72 -20.98 -18.64
CA LEU A 24 -1.29 -21.09 -18.35
C LEU A 24 -0.95 -22.51 -17.90
N ASP A 25 0.26 -22.97 -18.30
CA ASP A 25 0.81 -24.22 -17.80
C ASP A 25 1.27 -24.05 -16.34
N PRO A 26 0.66 -24.71 -15.35
CA PRO A 26 1.05 -24.58 -13.95
C PRO A 26 2.52 -24.92 -13.70
N GLU A 27 3.09 -25.87 -14.43
CA GLU A 27 4.49 -26.26 -14.28
C GLU A 27 5.48 -25.15 -14.69
N LYS A 28 5.04 -24.25 -15.59
CA LYS A 28 5.81 -23.08 -16.05
C LYS A 28 5.39 -21.80 -15.34
N THR A 29 4.48 -21.88 -14.37
CA THR A 29 3.95 -20.72 -13.68
C THR A 29 4.49 -20.67 -12.25
N LEU A 30 4.87 -19.47 -11.83
CA LEU A 30 5.45 -19.22 -10.53
C LEU A 30 4.67 -18.13 -9.81
N LEU A 31 4.22 -18.44 -8.59
CA LEU A 31 3.68 -17.43 -7.66
C LEU A 31 4.84 -16.84 -6.87
N TRP A 32 5.18 -15.58 -7.16
CA TRP A 32 6.14 -14.84 -6.37
C TRP A 32 5.47 -14.32 -5.09
N MET A 33 6.05 -14.64 -3.94
CA MET A 33 5.49 -14.28 -2.64
C MET A 33 6.54 -13.64 -1.76
N VAL A 34 6.17 -12.62 -0.99
CA VAL A 34 7.01 -12.06 0.06
C VAL A 34 6.91 -12.88 1.34
N SER A 35 7.95 -12.85 2.15
CA SER A 35 7.94 -13.39 3.50
C SER A 35 8.32 -12.31 4.51
N SER A 36 7.76 -12.38 5.70
CA SER A 36 8.12 -11.50 6.81
C SER A 36 8.96 -12.25 7.83
N GLN A 37 9.98 -11.58 8.34
CA GLN A 37 10.81 -12.03 9.47
C GLN A 37 10.46 -11.30 10.77
N ILE A 38 9.40 -10.53 10.76
CA ILE A 38 8.88 -9.80 11.91
C ILE A 38 7.55 -10.46 12.34
N ALA A 39 6.95 -10.04 13.42
CA ALA A 39 5.74 -10.62 14.00
C ALA A 39 4.49 -10.50 13.08
N CYS A 40 4.53 -11.19 11.94
CA CYS A 40 3.44 -11.29 10.97
C CYS A 40 3.35 -12.71 10.43
N ASN A 41 2.13 -13.25 10.35
CA ASN A 41 1.89 -14.60 9.84
C ASN A 41 2.14 -14.76 8.34
N ILE A 42 2.35 -13.68 7.60
CA ILE A 42 2.78 -13.72 6.18
C ILE A 42 4.06 -14.54 5.98
N GLY A 43 4.89 -14.67 7.00
CA GLY A 43 6.06 -15.56 6.98
C GLY A 43 5.71 -17.02 6.73
N MET A 44 4.50 -17.46 7.07
CA MET A 44 4.01 -18.81 6.87
C MET A 44 3.24 -18.99 5.54
N PHE A 45 2.87 -17.89 4.87
CA PHE A 45 2.05 -17.93 3.66
C PHE A 45 2.63 -18.82 2.54
N PRO A 46 3.93 -18.77 2.22
CA PRO A 46 4.48 -19.61 1.17
C PRO A 46 4.27 -21.12 1.43
N HIS A 47 4.37 -21.54 2.69
CA HIS A 47 4.14 -22.95 3.07
C HIS A 47 2.66 -23.32 2.96
N HIS A 48 1.76 -22.45 3.43
CA HIS A 48 0.31 -22.66 3.32
C HIS A 48 -0.15 -22.66 1.86
N LEU A 49 0.37 -21.73 1.04
CA LEU A 49 0.05 -21.66 -0.39
C LEU A 49 0.45 -22.95 -1.11
N ARG A 50 1.64 -23.47 -0.86
CA ARG A 50 2.04 -24.78 -1.40
C ARG A 50 1.10 -25.91 -0.99
N SER A 51 0.72 -25.93 0.29
CA SER A 51 -0.24 -26.92 0.80
C SER A 51 -1.62 -26.80 0.14
N LEU A 52 -2.11 -25.56 -0.05
CA LEU A 52 -3.38 -25.30 -0.72
C LEU A 52 -3.34 -25.71 -2.20
N LEU A 53 -2.29 -25.37 -2.94
CA LEU A 53 -2.12 -25.77 -4.34
C LEU A 53 -2.00 -27.28 -4.49
N ASN A 54 -1.27 -27.95 -3.60
CA ASN A 54 -1.20 -29.41 -3.55
C ASN A 54 -2.58 -30.04 -3.29
N SER A 55 -3.32 -29.50 -2.32
CA SER A 55 -4.67 -30.00 -1.98
C SER A 55 -5.69 -29.73 -3.08
N TYR A 56 -5.51 -28.64 -3.83
CA TYR A 56 -6.37 -28.31 -4.96
C TYR A 56 -6.21 -29.35 -6.09
N GLY A 57 -4.99 -29.85 -6.34
CA GLY A 57 -4.69 -30.80 -7.40
C GLY A 57 -4.89 -30.22 -8.80
N LYS A 58 -5.31 -31.05 -9.75
CA LYS A 58 -5.63 -30.65 -11.14
C LYS A 58 -4.48 -29.95 -11.86
N GLY A 59 -3.25 -30.34 -11.55
CA GLY A 59 -2.02 -29.78 -12.10
C GLY A 59 -1.47 -28.56 -11.32
N MET A 60 -2.26 -27.93 -10.42
CA MET A 60 -1.80 -26.78 -9.65
C MET A 60 -0.69 -27.11 -8.65
N GLU A 61 -0.58 -28.37 -8.22
CA GLU A 61 0.52 -28.89 -7.40
C GLU A 61 1.91 -28.76 -8.06
N LYS A 62 1.94 -28.57 -9.38
CA LYS A 62 3.18 -28.36 -10.13
C LYS A 62 3.65 -26.90 -10.13
N ALA A 63 2.75 -25.96 -9.83
CA ALA A 63 3.09 -24.54 -9.78
C ALA A 63 4.06 -24.26 -8.62
N GLN A 64 5.02 -23.38 -8.88
CA GLN A 64 6.02 -23.04 -7.89
C GLN A 64 5.59 -21.83 -7.06
N VAL A 65 5.89 -21.89 -5.76
CA VAL A 65 5.79 -20.72 -4.87
C VAL A 65 7.21 -20.28 -4.52
N TYR A 66 7.62 -19.17 -5.09
CA TYR A 66 8.93 -18.56 -4.83
C TYR A 66 8.83 -17.52 -3.73
N VAL A 67 9.76 -17.59 -2.78
CA VAL A 67 9.85 -16.63 -1.69
C VAL A 67 10.92 -15.60 -2.03
N GLY A 68 10.49 -14.43 -2.46
CA GLY A 68 11.38 -13.33 -2.80
C GLY A 68 11.63 -12.38 -1.64
N ALA A 69 12.63 -11.51 -1.81
CA ALA A 69 12.86 -10.43 -0.86
C ALA A 69 11.76 -9.37 -0.96
N MET A 70 11.28 -8.86 0.18
CA MET A 70 10.28 -7.79 0.24
C MET A 70 10.77 -6.51 -0.48
N SER A 71 12.09 -6.35 -0.60
CA SER A 71 12.71 -5.25 -1.34
C SER A 71 12.68 -5.42 -2.85
N PHE A 72 12.30 -6.58 -3.40
CA PHE A 72 12.36 -6.93 -4.83
C PHE A 72 13.76 -6.78 -5.46
N MET A 73 14.82 -6.66 -4.66
CA MET A 73 16.18 -6.46 -5.16
C MET A 73 16.75 -7.68 -5.87
N ASP A 74 16.20 -8.86 -5.58
CA ASP A 74 16.46 -10.12 -6.25
C ASP A 74 15.97 -10.14 -7.72
N ILE A 75 15.06 -9.25 -8.06
CA ILE A 75 14.55 -9.10 -9.43
C ILE A 75 15.30 -7.96 -10.16
N SER A 76 15.38 -6.77 -9.56
CA SER A 76 16.00 -5.59 -10.15
C SER A 76 16.27 -4.51 -9.11
N LEU A 77 17.40 -3.79 -9.23
CA LEU A 77 17.72 -2.64 -8.37
C LEU A 77 16.79 -1.42 -8.59
N ARG A 78 16.13 -1.33 -9.74
CA ARG A 78 15.18 -0.24 -10.05
C ARG A 78 13.77 -0.55 -9.55
N LEU A 79 13.43 -1.83 -9.43
CA LEU A 79 12.08 -2.27 -9.09
C LEU A 79 11.65 -1.77 -7.71
N PRO A 80 12.43 -1.85 -6.62
CA PRO A 80 12.05 -1.36 -5.30
C PRO A 80 11.63 0.10 -5.30
N ILE A 81 12.41 0.95 -5.99
CA ILE A 81 12.16 2.39 -6.04
C ILE A 81 10.86 2.67 -6.81
N ASN A 82 10.70 2.06 -7.98
CA ASN A 82 9.47 2.23 -8.77
C ASN A 82 8.24 1.69 -8.04
N THR A 83 8.33 0.52 -7.42
CA THR A 83 7.23 -0.06 -6.63
C THR A 83 6.84 0.85 -5.47
N TYR A 84 7.82 1.37 -4.73
CA TYR A 84 7.54 2.30 -3.63
C TYR A 84 6.79 3.54 -4.13
N PHE A 85 7.23 4.16 -5.22
CA PHE A 85 6.57 5.35 -5.75
C PHE A 85 5.22 5.04 -6.40
N ALA A 86 5.04 3.88 -7.02
CA ALA A 86 3.73 3.44 -7.51
C ALA A 86 2.72 3.33 -6.36
N TYR A 87 3.10 2.69 -5.26
CA TYR A 87 2.27 2.64 -4.05
C TYR A 87 2.00 4.02 -3.45
N MET A 88 3.02 4.87 -3.38
CA MET A 88 2.86 6.22 -2.84
C MET A 88 1.91 7.06 -3.68
N PHE A 89 2.08 7.06 -5.01
CA PHE A 89 1.24 7.85 -5.92
C PHE A 89 -0.20 7.33 -5.92
N GLY A 90 -0.40 6.02 -6.04
CA GLY A 90 -1.72 5.41 -5.98
C GLY A 90 -2.45 5.71 -4.68
N GLY A 91 -1.77 5.54 -3.54
CA GLY A 91 -2.34 5.85 -2.23
C GLY A 91 -2.70 7.33 -2.04
N LEU A 92 -1.87 8.25 -2.56
CA LEU A 92 -2.16 9.68 -2.49
C LEU A 92 -3.27 10.11 -3.44
N ILE A 93 -3.35 9.56 -4.65
CA ILE A 93 -4.46 9.80 -5.59
C ILE A 93 -5.77 9.30 -4.98
N ARG A 94 -5.77 8.10 -4.36
CA ARG A 94 -6.93 7.59 -3.63
C ARG A 94 -7.36 8.54 -2.51
N LYS A 95 -6.41 9.06 -1.73
CA LYS A 95 -6.68 10.06 -0.68
C LYS A 95 -7.29 11.34 -1.26
N ILE A 96 -6.78 11.85 -2.39
CA ILE A 96 -7.35 12.99 -3.10
C ILE A 96 -8.77 12.68 -3.57
N GLY A 97 -8.98 11.50 -4.16
CA GLY A 97 -10.30 11.05 -4.60
C GLY A 97 -11.33 11.07 -3.47
N CYS A 98 -10.99 10.51 -2.29
CA CYS A 98 -11.85 10.52 -1.11
C CYS A 98 -12.15 11.95 -0.59
N ARG A 99 -11.20 12.89 -0.76
CA ARG A 99 -11.39 14.29 -0.35
C ARG A 99 -12.23 15.11 -1.34
N ILE A 100 -12.17 14.82 -2.63
CA ILE A 100 -12.82 15.65 -3.67
C ILE A 100 -14.18 15.07 -4.06
N ARG A 101 -14.28 13.75 -4.25
CA ARG A 101 -15.48 13.10 -4.78
C ARG A 101 -16.76 13.40 -4.01
N PRO A 102 -16.79 13.43 -2.66
CA PRO A 102 -18.01 13.78 -1.92
C PRO A 102 -18.53 15.18 -2.22
N TYR A 103 -17.68 16.07 -2.72
CA TYR A 103 -17.98 17.48 -2.94
C TYR A 103 -18.10 17.85 -4.42
N GLU A 104 -17.81 16.93 -5.37
CA GLU A 104 -17.88 17.23 -6.81
C GLU A 104 -19.29 17.67 -7.22
N LYS A 105 -19.39 18.75 -7.99
CA LYS A 105 -20.70 19.24 -8.49
C LYS A 105 -21.26 18.37 -9.60
N LYS A 106 -20.38 17.79 -10.42
CA LYS A 106 -20.75 16.89 -11.49
C LYS A 106 -20.28 15.48 -11.12
N MET A 107 -21.21 14.61 -10.79
CA MET A 107 -20.97 13.23 -10.38
C MET A 107 -20.11 12.49 -11.40
N GLY A 108 -19.13 11.70 -10.92
CA GLY A 108 -18.22 10.88 -11.72
C GLY A 108 -17.03 11.63 -12.31
N THR A 109 -16.93 12.97 -12.10
CA THR A 109 -15.78 13.72 -12.61
C THR A 109 -14.48 13.31 -11.92
N THR A 110 -14.51 13.09 -10.60
CA THR A 110 -13.36 12.67 -9.83
C THR A 110 -12.85 11.30 -10.28
N ASP A 111 -13.75 10.36 -10.52
CA ASP A 111 -13.37 9.00 -10.96
C ASP A 111 -12.74 9.01 -12.35
N ARG A 112 -13.29 9.81 -13.27
CA ARG A 112 -12.68 9.99 -14.58
C ARG A 112 -11.28 10.58 -14.48
N VAL A 113 -11.09 11.60 -13.66
CA VAL A 113 -9.77 12.24 -13.43
C VAL A 113 -8.79 11.27 -12.77
N ILE A 114 -9.25 10.39 -11.87
CA ILE A 114 -8.44 9.33 -11.30
C ILE A 114 -7.94 8.38 -12.39
N GLN A 115 -8.83 7.91 -13.26
CA GLN A 115 -8.47 6.97 -14.32
C GLN A 115 -7.48 7.60 -15.31
N GLU A 116 -7.78 8.81 -15.80
CA GLU A 116 -6.86 9.57 -16.67
C GLU A 116 -5.49 9.80 -16.00
N GLY A 117 -5.50 10.08 -14.69
CA GLY A 117 -4.29 10.26 -13.88
C GLY A 117 -3.48 8.99 -13.74
N VAL A 118 -4.11 7.84 -13.58
CA VAL A 118 -3.43 6.53 -13.56
C VAL A 118 -2.74 6.26 -14.88
N ASP A 119 -3.40 6.50 -16.01
CA ASP A 119 -2.83 6.30 -17.35
C ASP A 119 -1.60 7.21 -17.57
N ILE A 120 -1.67 8.47 -17.16
CA ILE A 120 -0.54 9.42 -17.19
C ILE A 120 0.64 8.91 -16.36
N LEU A 121 0.38 8.35 -15.17
CA LEU A 121 1.43 7.82 -14.30
C LEU A 121 2.03 6.52 -14.84
N VAL A 122 1.22 5.64 -15.45
CA VAL A 122 1.73 4.44 -16.13
C VAL A 122 2.76 4.83 -17.18
N ASP A 123 2.47 5.83 -18.01
CA ASP A 123 3.42 6.33 -19.00
C ASP A 123 4.72 6.87 -18.37
N ALA A 124 4.63 7.51 -17.21
CA ALA A 124 5.81 7.98 -16.48
C ALA A 124 6.64 6.81 -15.90
N PHE A 125 6.00 5.75 -15.39
CA PHE A 125 6.70 4.56 -14.92
C PHE A 125 7.32 3.74 -16.05
N LEU A 126 6.74 3.79 -17.25
CA LEU A 126 7.30 3.22 -18.47
C LEU A 126 8.45 4.07 -19.06
N GLY A 127 8.73 5.24 -18.46
CA GLY A 127 9.82 6.12 -18.89
C GLY A 127 9.51 7.01 -20.10
N LYS A 128 8.24 7.11 -20.51
CA LYS A 128 7.82 7.96 -21.64
C LYS A 128 7.80 9.46 -21.29
N ARG A 129 7.74 9.78 -20.01
CA ARG A 129 7.77 11.16 -19.47
C ARG A 129 8.32 11.17 -18.04
N SER A 130 8.65 12.34 -17.51
CA SER A 130 9.12 12.46 -16.14
C SER A 130 7.98 12.28 -15.14
N LYS A 131 8.29 11.71 -13.96
CA LYS A 131 7.30 11.53 -12.89
C LYS A 131 6.81 12.87 -12.33
N GLU A 132 7.68 13.88 -12.31
CA GLU A 132 7.37 15.24 -11.86
C GLU A 132 6.33 15.92 -12.76
N GLU A 133 6.52 15.86 -14.10
CA GLU A 133 5.57 16.39 -15.07
C GLU A 133 4.23 15.65 -15.00
N ALA A 134 4.28 14.31 -14.95
CA ALA A 134 3.09 13.50 -14.81
C ALA A 134 2.27 13.88 -13.56
N LEU A 135 2.93 14.03 -12.42
CA LEU A 135 2.26 14.46 -11.18
C LEU A 135 1.70 15.87 -11.28
N ALA A 136 2.43 16.81 -11.89
CA ALA A 136 1.94 18.17 -12.07
C ALA A 136 0.64 18.20 -12.88
N ASP A 137 0.57 17.42 -13.96
CA ASP A 137 -0.62 17.31 -14.80
C ASP A 137 -1.80 16.67 -14.05
N VAL A 138 -1.57 15.55 -13.36
CA VAL A 138 -2.59 14.86 -12.56
C VAL A 138 -3.14 15.79 -11.49
N ILE A 139 -2.30 16.46 -10.72
CA ILE A 139 -2.72 17.39 -9.68
C ILE A 139 -3.49 18.58 -10.26
N SER A 140 -3.03 19.13 -11.39
CA SER A 140 -3.74 20.19 -12.10
C SER A 140 -5.13 19.76 -12.56
N SER A 141 -5.31 18.51 -12.98
CA SER A 141 -6.61 17.96 -13.36
C SER A 141 -7.57 17.87 -12.17
N PHE A 142 -7.09 17.44 -11.00
CA PHE A 142 -7.89 17.46 -9.77
C PHE A 142 -8.29 18.87 -9.33
N GLN A 143 -7.39 19.86 -9.45
CA GLN A 143 -7.66 21.24 -9.07
C GLN A 143 -8.75 21.91 -9.93
N ARG A 144 -8.99 21.41 -11.14
CA ARG A 144 -10.05 21.90 -12.04
C ARG A 144 -11.43 21.32 -11.74
N ILE A 145 -11.53 20.36 -10.84
CA ILE A 145 -12.84 19.80 -10.45
C ILE A 145 -13.61 20.84 -9.62
N GLU A 146 -14.79 21.20 -10.09
CA GLU A 146 -15.67 22.07 -9.33
C GLU A 146 -16.27 21.34 -8.14
N ILE A 147 -16.05 21.87 -6.94
CA ILE A 147 -16.55 21.31 -5.68
C ILE A 147 -17.52 22.26 -4.98
N SER A 148 -18.41 21.68 -4.16
CA SER A 148 -19.28 22.45 -3.25
C SER A 148 -18.50 22.88 -2.01
N SER A 149 -18.99 23.90 -1.32
CA SER A 149 -18.45 24.39 -0.04
C SER A 149 -19.09 23.74 1.19
N GLU A 150 -20.00 22.80 0.98
CA GLU A 150 -20.68 22.07 2.06
C GLU A 150 -19.65 21.28 2.89
N ARG A 151 -19.84 21.29 4.22
CA ARG A 151 -19.00 20.47 5.11
C ARG A 151 -19.68 19.14 5.38
N LYS A 152 -18.92 18.06 5.23
CA LYS A 152 -19.38 16.71 5.51
C LYS A 152 -18.65 16.11 6.72
N PRO A 153 -19.29 15.21 7.47
CA PRO A 153 -18.62 14.50 8.56
C PRO A 153 -17.47 13.66 8.00
N LYS A 154 -16.33 13.71 8.69
CA LYS A 154 -15.15 12.95 8.33
C LYS A 154 -15.16 11.59 9.00
N VAL A 155 -14.97 10.54 8.22
CA VAL A 155 -14.97 9.15 8.66
C VAL A 155 -13.61 8.51 8.34
N ALA A 156 -12.82 8.20 9.37
CA ALA A 156 -11.54 7.53 9.20
C ALA A 156 -11.72 6.01 9.16
N ILE A 157 -11.08 5.36 8.19
CA ILE A 157 -11.09 3.90 8.04
C ILE A 157 -9.77 3.35 8.57
N PHE A 158 -9.89 2.42 9.54
CA PHE A 158 -8.78 1.67 10.12
C PHE A 158 -8.97 0.17 9.88
N GLY A 159 -7.92 -0.59 10.07
CA GLY A 159 -7.94 -2.04 9.99
C GLY A 159 -6.82 -2.62 9.16
N ASP A 160 -6.92 -3.91 8.88
CA ASP A 160 -6.01 -4.65 8.02
C ASP A 160 -5.86 -3.98 6.65
N LEU A 161 -4.62 -3.82 6.19
CA LEU A 161 -4.31 -3.10 4.95
C LEU A 161 -4.99 -3.69 3.73
N TYR A 162 -4.96 -5.02 3.61
CA TYR A 162 -5.53 -5.70 2.46
C TYR A 162 -7.05 -5.54 2.43
N VAL A 163 -7.73 -5.76 3.56
CA VAL A 163 -9.19 -5.61 3.67
C VAL A 163 -9.59 -4.16 3.45
N ARG A 164 -8.92 -3.22 4.11
CA ARG A 164 -9.22 -1.79 4.04
C ARG A 164 -9.10 -1.22 2.62
N ASP A 165 -8.10 -1.66 1.88
CA ASP A 165 -7.75 -1.10 0.56
C ASP A 165 -8.26 -1.95 -0.61
N ASN A 166 -8.98 -3.06 -0.35
CA ASN A 166 -9.60 -3.91 -1.35
C ASN A 166 -11.13 -3.73 -1.32
N ASP A 167 -11.68 -3.13 -2.36
CA ASP A 167 -13.10 -2.74 -2.41
C ASP A 167 -14.05 -3.96 -2.38
N VAL A 168 -13.62 -5.11 -2.91
CA VAL A 168 -14.39 -6.37 -2.81
C VAL A 168 -14.45 -6.85 -1.36
N MET A 169 -13.31 -6.82 -0.65
CA MET A 169 -13.22 -7.31 0.73
C MET A 169 -13.94 -6.41 1.73
N ASN A 170 -13.89 -5.10 1.52
CA ASN A 170 -14.56 -4.12 2.37
C ASN A 170 -15.97 -3.76 1.90
N GLN A 171 -16.46 -4.42 0.83
CA GLN A 171 -17.81 -4.22 0.27
C GLN A 171 -18.07 -2.77 -0.14
N ASP A 172 -17.12 -2.18 -0.87
CA ASP A 172 -17.18 -0.79 -1.33
C ASP A 172 -17.40 0.23 -0.19
N LEU A 173 -16.80 0.00 0.97
CA LEU A 173 -17.01 0.80 2.19
C LEU A 173 -16.80 2.31 1.96
N ILE A 174 -15.83 2.68 1.13
CA ILE A 174 -15.58 4.10 0.80
C ILE A 174 -16.81 4.69 0.10
N ARG A 175 -17.33 4.00 -0.91
CA ARG A 175 -18.50 4.45 -1.68
C ARG A 175 -19.75 4.47 -0.81
N PHE A 176 -19.89 3.50 0.07
CA PHE A 176 -20.98 3.46 1.02
C PHE A 176 -20.97 4.70 1.93
N ILE A 177 -19.83 5.06 2.52
CA ILE A 177 -19.71 6.26 3.37
C ILE A 177 -19.98 7.53 2.57
N GLU A 178 -19.41 7.66 1.37
CA GLU A 178 -19.59 8.82 0.49
C GLU A 178 -21.06 8.99 0.09
N SER A 179 -21.77 7.91 -0.23
CA SER A 179 -23.20 7.92 -0.57
C SER A 179 -24.10 8.32 0.61
N HIS A 180 -23.61 8.17 1.84
CA HIS A 180 -24.26 8.62 3.07
C HIS A 180 -23.74 9.97 3.59
N ASN A 181 -23.25 10.79 2.66
CA ASN A 181 -22.83 12.16 2.92
C ASN A 181 -21.59 12.30 3.82
N GLY A 182 -20.69 11.29 3.82
CA GLY A 182 -19.41 11.31 4.55
C GLY A 182 -18.22 11.64 3.67
N GLU A 183 -17.17 12.27 4.25
CA GLU A 183 -15.82 12.36 3.67
C GLU A 183 -14.94 11.28 4.28
N VAL A 184 -14.35 10.41 3.44
CA VAL A 184 -13.52 9.33 3.94
C VAL A 184 -12.07 9.78 4.12
N ILE A 185 -11.49 9.46 5.29
CA ILE A 185 -10.07 9.63 5.57
C ILE A 185 -9.38 8.27 5.42
N VAL A 186 -8.55 8.14 4.39
CA VAL A 186 -7.70 6.97 4.17
C VAL A 186 -6.23 7.33 4.40
N THR A 187 -5.42 6.35 4.77
CA THR A 187 -3.97 6.51 4.92
C THR A 187 -3.24 5.79 3.80
N PRO A 188 -2.33 6.45 3.08
CA PRO A 188 -1.52 5.82 2.05
C PRO A 188 -0.68 4.67 2.61
N TYR A 189 -0.57 3.58 1.84
CA TYR A 189 0.24 2.41 2.19
C TYR A 189 1.72 2.74 2.42
N SER A 190 2.25 3.73 1.70
CA SER A 190 3.65 4.16 1.82
C SER A 190 4.05 4.61 3.24
N ALA A 191 3.09 5.10 4.03
CA ALA A 191 3.34 5.45 5.44
C ALA A 191 3.68 4.20 6.28
N TYR A 192 2.96 3.11 6.07
CA TYR A 192 3.21 1.84 6.75
C TYR A 192 4.56 1.23 6.35
N ALA A 193 4.95 1.32 5.07
CA ALA A 193 6.24 0.82 4.59
C ALA A 193 7.44 1.44 5.31
N GLN A 194 7.38 2.74 5.61
CA GLN A 194 8.44 3.44 6.35
C GLN A 194 8.54 2.95 7.80
N MET A 195 7.43 2.67 8.43
CA MET A 195 7.40 2.18 9.81
C MET A 195 7.94 0.75 9.91
N ILE A 196 7.56 -0.13 8.97
CA ILE A 196 8.11 -1.48 8.88
C ILE A 196 9.64 -1.44 8.67
N ALA A 197 10.13 -0.55 7.81
CA ALA A 197 11.57 -0.41 7.57
C ALA A 197 12.35 -0.12 8.87
N ARG A 198 11.81 0.70 9.79
CA ARG A 198 12.44 0.96 11.09
C ARG A 198 12.56 -0.31 11.94
N ALA A 199 11.52 -1.12 12.00
CA ALA A 199 11.52 -2.38 12.75
C ALA A 199 12.54 -3.38 12.19
N TYR A 200 12.66 -3.48 10.85
CA TYR A 200 13.69 -4.33 10.22
C TYR A 200 15.09 -3.82 10.48
N LEU A 201 15.36 -2.51 10.41
CA LEU A 201 16.67 -1.94 10.71
C LEU A 201 17.09 -2.25 12.14
N LYS A 202 16.17 -2.14 13.11
CA LYS A 202 16.41 -2.46 14.51
C LYS A 202 16.73 -3.95 14.69
N LYS A 203 15.92 -4.84 14.09
CA LYS A 203 16.13 -6.29 14.11
C LYS A 203 17.51 -6.65 13.54
N TRP A 204 17.84 -6.21 12.34
CA TRP A 204 19.13 -6.52 11.71
C TRP A 204 20.33 -5.99 12.48
N PHE A 205 20.19 -4.83 13.12
CA PHE A 205 21.23 -4.31 13.98
C PHE A 205 21.52 -5.26 15.15
N PHE A 206 20.49 -5.76 15.85
CA PHE A 206 20.66 -6.71 16.93
C PHE A 206 21.14 -8.09 16.48
N GLU A 207 20.87 -8.48 15.25
CA GLU A 207 21.36 -9.72 14.64
C GLU A 207 22.80 -9.61 14.10
N GLY A 208 23.45 -8.44 14.23
CA GLY A 208 24.80 -8.21 13.72
C GLY A 208 24.89 -8.07 12.19
N ARG A 209 23.76 -7.88 11.51
CA ARG A 209 23.66 -7.75 10.05
C ARG A 209 23.91 -6.30 9.63
N TYR A 210 25.10 -5.80 9.89
CA TYR A 210 25.41 -4.36 9.72
C TYR A 210 25.42 -3.90 8.25
N LEU A 211 25.78 -4.77 7.31
CA LEU A 211 25.76 -4.44 5.87
C LEU A 211 24.33 -4.19 5.37
N GLU A 212 23.39 -5.03 5.81
CA GLU A 212 21.98 -4.86 5.49
C GLU A 212 21.40 -3.60 6.11
N VAL A 213 21.81 -3.26 7.36
CA VAL A 213 21.42 -2.02 8.00
C VAL A 213 21.94 -0.82 7.21
N LEU A 214 23.20 -0.82 6.78
CA LEU A 214 23.81 0.30 6.06
C LEU A 214 23.18 0.48 4.67
N SER A 215 23.04 -0.59 3.90
CA SER A 215 22.45 -0.55 2.56
C SER A 215 20.98 -0.13 2.58
N SER A 216 20.22 -0.63 3.56
CA SER A 216 18.80 -0.26 3.70
C SER A 216 18.62 1.18 4.19
N LYS A 217 19.49 1.68 5.07
CA LYS A 217 19.49 3.11 5.45
C LYS A 217 19.80 4.02 4.26
N ALA A 218 20.77 3.64 3.42
CA ALA A 218 21.11 4.40 2.21
C ALA A 218 19.94 4.43 1.22
N LEU A 219 19.29 3.28 1.00
CA LEU A 219 18.09 3.19 0.16
C LEU A 219 16.94 4.04 0.73
N LEU A 220 16.66 3.93 2.02
CA LEU A 220 15.60 4.69 2.68
C LEU A 220 15.86 6.21 2.61
N ALA A 221 17.11 6.65 2.79
CA ALA A 221 17.48 8.05 2.66
C ALA A 221 17.27 8.56 1.23
N THR A 222 17.62 7.76 0.22
CA THR A 222 17.41 8.08 -1.20
C THR A 222 15.90 8.21 -1.50
N VAL A 223 15.12 7.23 -1.11
CA VAL A 223 13.66 7.22 -1.29
C VAL A 223 13.02 8.41 -0.57
N THR A 224 13.42 8.71 0.66
CA THR A 224 12.89 9.85 1.43
C THR A 224 13.22 11.19 0.75
N ARG A 225 14.42 11.33 0.20
CA ARG A 225 14.80 12.54 -0.55
C ARG A 225 13.93 12.72 -1.80
N MET A 226 13.75 11.67 -2.58
CA MET A 226 12.89 11.69 -3.79
C MET A 226 11.42 11.95 -3.40
N GLN A 227 10.95 11.35 -2.31
CA GLN A 227 9.60 11.54 -1.82
C GLN A 227 9.29 13.02 -1.53
N LYS A 228 10.22 13.75 -0.89
CA LYS A 228 10.06 15.18 -0.62
C LYS A 228 9.81 16.00 -1.90
N THR A 229 10.44 15.61 -3.01
CA THR A 229 10.24 16.27 -4.32
C THR A 229 8.82 16.06 -4.82
N TYR A 230 8.32 14.82 -4.75
CA TYR A 230 6.98 14.49 -5.23
C TYR A 230 5.86 15.00 -4.29
N GLN A 231 6.07 14.99 -2.98
CA GLN A 231 5.10 15.49 -1.99
C GLN A 231 4.72 16.95 -2.21
N LYS A 232 5.61 17.78 -2.75
CA LYS A 232 5.30 19.18 -3.09
C LYS A 232 4.12 19.32 -4.05
N HIS A 233 3.95 18.39 -4.97
CA HIS A 233 2.82 18.40 -5.91
C HIS A 233 1.52 18.07 -5.17
N PHE A 234 1.52 17.04 -4.34
CA PHE A 234 0.35 16.62 -3.57
C PHE A 234 -0.06 17.66 -2.50
N GLY A 235 0.88 18.41 -1.94
CA GLY A 235 0.65 19.48 -0.98
C GLY A 235 -0.21 20.63 -1.50
N LYS A 236 -0.44 20.72 -2.81
CA LYS A 236 -1.37 21.71 -3.41
C LYS A 236 -2.84 21.36 -3.17
N ILE A 237 -3.15 20.10 -2.83
CA ILE A 237 -4.52 19.64 -2.60
C ILE A 237 -4.68 19.06 -1.18
N LEU A 238 -3.66 18.37 -0.69
CA LEU A 238 -3.66 17.71 0.61
C LEU A 238 -2.85 18.53 1.61
N GLU A 239 -3.45 18.91 2.73
CA GLU A 239 -2.75 19.59 3.83
C GLU A 239 -1.59 18.75 4.37
N ASN A 240 -1.83 17.42 4.53
CA ASN A 240 -0.83 16.44 4.91
C ASN A 240 -0.81 15.28 3.90
N PRO A 241 0.02 15.36 2.83
CA PRO A 241 0.08 14.33 1.81
C PRO A 241 0.60 12.98 2.35
N ALA A 242 1.49 13.01 3.35
CA ALA A 242 1.87 11.81 4.11
C ALA A 242 1.78 12.13 5.60
N PRO A 243 1.38 11.17 6.45
CA PRO A 243 1.50 11.34 7.88
C PRO A 243 2.99 11.48 8.20
N GLN A 244 3.41 12.67 8.55
CA GLN A 244 4.68 12.86 9.24
C GLN A 244 4.38 12.56 10.71
N TYR A 245 4.97 11.52 11.23
CA TYR A 245 5.02 11.32 12.66
C TYR A 245 6.03 12.35 13.18
N ASP A 246 5.55 13.53 13.58
CA ASP A 246 6.39 14.62 14.11
C ASP A 246 7.05 14.25 15.45
N GLU A 247 6.47 13.25 16.14
CA GLU A 247 7.00 12.72 17.37
C GLU A 247 7.58 11.32 17.16
N ASP A 248 8.46 10.90 18.07
CA ASP A 248 9.01 9.54 18.06
C ASP A 248 7.90 8.51 18.25
N PRO A 249 7.61 7.66 17.22
CA PRO A 249 6.59 6.63 17.33
C PRO A 249 6.82 5.67 18.50
N GLU A 250 8.09 5.42 18.88
CA GLU A 250 8.40 4.54 20.01
C GLU A 250 7.94 5.14 21.34
N ARG A 251 8.02 6.45 21.50
CA ARG A 251 7.53 7.16 22.69
C ARG A 251 6.01 7.00 22.80
N ILE A 252 5.28 7.29 21.73
CA ILE A 252 3.81 7.17 21.72
C ILE A 252 3.39 5.73 22.01
N LEU A 253 3.99 4.76 21.34
CA LEU A 253 3.65 3.35 21.52
C LEU A 253 3.93 2.86 22.93
N SER A 254 5.01 3.37 23.58
CA SER A 254 5.35 3.00 24.95
C SER A 254 4.30 3.44 25.98
N GLU A 255 3.61 4.54 25.74
CA GLU A 255 2.48 4.99 26.57
C GLU A 255 1.32 4.00 26.58
N TYR A 256 1.18 3.22 25.51
CA TYR A 256 0.17 2.16 25.36
C TYR A 256 0.73 0.75 25.63
N HIS A 257 1.96 0.64 26.15
CA HIS A 257 2.66 -0.63 26.39
C HIS A 257 2.84 -1.48 25.11
N VAL A 258 2.92 -0.82 23.96
CA VAL A 258 3.14 -1.46 22.65
C VAL A 258 4.58 -1.25 22.22
N ARG A 259 5.24 -2.33 21.81
CA ARG A 259 6.61 -2.26 21.28
C ARG A 259 6.59 -2.15 19.76
N ILE A 260 7.54 -1.40 19.21
CA ILE A 260 7.67 -1.26 17.74
C ILE A 260 8.00 -2.61 17.07
N GLU A 261 8.59 -3.55 17.79
CA GLU A 261 8.87 -4.90 17.31
C GLU A 261 7.62 -5.75 17.12
N HIS A 262 6.53 -5.41 17.78
CA HIS A 262 5.21 -6.02 17.57
C HIS A 262 4.54 -5.41 16.32
N THR A 263 5.32 -5.32 15.25
CA THR A 263 4.88 -4.70 14.00
C THR A 263 3.62 -5.37 13.45
N GLY A 264 2.72 -4.55 13.01
CA GLY A 264 1.48 -4.94 12.38
C GLY A 264 0.60 -3.72 12.20
N GLU A 265 -0.52 -3.89 11.54
CA GLU A 265 -1.48 -2.82 11.30
C GLU A 265 -2.04 -2.24 12.60
N SER A 266 -2.11 -3.04 13.66
CA SER A 266 -2.58 -2.57 14.97
C SER A 266 -1.75 -1.41 15.51
N MET A 267 -0.43 -1.49 15.38
CA MET A 267 0.48 -0.42 15.79
C MET A 267 0.31 0.83 14.91
N ASP A 268 0.26 0.65 13.59
CA ASP A 268 0.03 1.75 12.65
C ASP A 268 -1.32 2.42 12.88
N ASN A 269 -2.38 1.64 13.12
CA ASN A 269 -3.70 2.16 13.43
C ASN A 269 -3.71 2.96 14.75
N LEU A 270 -3.01 2.49 15.77
CA LEU A 270 -2.91 3.17 17.06
C LEU A 270 -2.23 4.53 16.91
N LEU A 271 -1.10 4.59 16.19
CA LEU A 271 -0.41 5.83 15.88
C LEU A 271 -1.30 6.79 15.08
N LYS A 272 -2.04 6.29 14.09
CA LYS A 272 -2.95 7.11 13.28
C LYS A 272 -4.10 7.68 14.10
N ILE A 273 -4.69 6.88 14.98
CA ILE A 273 -5.75 7.36 15.90
C ILE A 273 -5.19 8.50 16.76
N PHE A 274 -3.98 8.37 17.26
CA PHE A 274 -3.31 9.41 18.04
C PHE A 274 -3.17 10.71 17.26
N TYR A 275 -2.77 10.65 15.98
CA TYR A 275 -2.53 11.84 15.15
C TYR A 275 -3.79 12.45 14.50
N ILE A 276 -4.90 11.72 14.43
CA ILE A 276 -6.18 12.25 13.93
C ILE A 276 -6.95 13.00 15.04
N LYS A 277 -6.63 12.69 16.29
CA LYS A 277 -7.25 13.31 17.46
C LYS A 277 -6.79 14.75 17.64
#